data_9abd20005e9037174b7425b759ad5933
#
_entry.id   9abd20005e9037174b7425b759ad5933
#
_cell.length_a   1.000
_cell.length_b   1.000
_cell.length_c   1.000
_cell.angle_alpha   90.00
_cell.angle_beta   90.00
_cell.angle_gamma   90.00
#
_symmetry.space_group_name_H-M   'P 1'
#
loop_
_entity.id
_entity.type
_entity.pdbx_description
1 polymer ?
#
loop_
_entity_poly.entity_id
_entity_poly.type
_entity_poly.pdbx_seq_one_letter_code
_entity_poly.pdbx_strand_id
1 'polypeptide(L)'
;MSHIVTIKAQVRDPAALAAACARLGLAAPTAGTAELYSGKASGLLVNLPGWRYPVVVDVQAAQVRYDNFDGAWGSQTELDRLLQAYAIEKARIEARKAGHSITEQSLPDGSVKLTIHLGGVA
;
A
#
# COMPACT_ATOMS: atom_id res chain seq x y z
N MET A 1 -6.77 -3.76 24.94
CA MET A 1 -7.49 -4.76 24.14
C MET A 1 -7.35 -4.39 22.66
N SER A 2 -6.92 -5.31 21.83
CA SER A 2 -6.81 -5.02 20.41
C SER A 2 -8.14 -5.18 19.69
N HIS A 3 -8.27 -4.54 18.55
CA HIS A 3 -9.43 -4.67 17.68
C HIS A 3 -8.99 -4.37 16.25
N ILE A 4 -9.79 -4.82 15.30
CA ILE A 4 -9.51 -4.55 13.89
C ILE A 4 -9.76 -3.07 13.61
N VAL A 5 -8.74 -2.43 13.06
CA VAL A 5 -8.84 -1.05 12.56
C VAL A 5 -9.19 -1.12 11.09
N THR A 6 -10.18 -0.34 10.67
CA THR A 6 -10.55 -0.19 9.26
C THR A 6 -10.33 1.26 8.86
N ILE A 7 -9.50 1.48 7.86
CA ILE A 7 -9.31 2.82 7.29
C ILE A 7 -9.82 2.84 5.86
N LYS A 8 -10.36 3.99 5.46
CA LYS A 8 -10.73 4.23 4.08
C LYS A 8 -9.51 4.75 3.35
N ALA A 9 -9.02 3.97 2.42
CA ALA A 9 -7.86 4.35 1.60
C ALA A 9 -8.17 3.96 0.16
N GLN A 10 -7.81 4.84 -0.78
CA GLN A 10 -8.11 4.63 -2.20
C GLN A 10 -7.16 3.61 -2.83
N VAL A 11 -6.99 2.47 -2.18
CA VAL A 11 -6.17 1.36 -2.68
C VAL A 11 -7.09 0.43 -3.46
N ARG A 12 -7.31 0.74 -4.73
CA ARG A 12 -8.25 0.02 -5.59
C ARG A 12 -7.61 -0.76 -6.72
N ASP A 13 -6.30 -0.57 -6.94
CA ASP A 13 -5.60 -1.17 -8.07
C ASP A 13 -4.67 -2.28 -7.60
N PRO A 14 -5.02 -3.55 -7.83
CA PRO A 14 -4.17 -4.67 -7.40
C PRO A 14 -2.78 -4.65 -8.04
N ALA A 15 -2.66 -4.18 -9.29
CA ALA A 15 -1.36 -4.10 -9.95
C ALA A 15 -0.45 -3.07 -9.28
N ALA A 16 -1.00 -1.93 -8.89
CA ALA A 16 -0.25 -0.90 -8.17
C ALA A 16 0.15 -1.40 -6.76
N LEU A 17 -0.71 -2.15 -6.10
CA LEU A 17 -0.39 -2.74 -4.80
C LEU A 17 0.75 -3.75 -4.92
N ALA A 18 0.70 -4.62 -5.95
CA ALA A 18 1.78 -5.58 -6.19
C ALA A 18 3.10 -4.86 -6.49
N ALA A 19 3.06 -3.80 -7.29
CA ALA A 19 4.25 -3.00 -7.58
C ALA A 19 4.80 -2.31 -6.33
N ALA A 20 3.93 -1.84 -5.45
CA ALA A 20 4.34 -1.23 -4.18
C ALA A 20 5.04 -2.25 -3.28
N CYS A 21 4.52 -3.47 -3.18
CA CYS A 21 5.17 -4.53 -2.42
C CYS A 21 6.54 -4.87 -3.00
N ALA A 22 6.65 -4.99 -4.33
CA ALA A 22 7.92 -5.25 -4.99
C ALA A 22 8.94 -4.12 -4.72
N ARG A 23 8.48 -2.87 -4.77
CA ARG A 23 9.32 -1.71 -4.48
C ARG A 23 9.91 -1.76 -3.07
N LEU A 24 9.14 -2.25 -2.10
CA LEU A 24 9.57 -2.35 -0.70
C LEU A 24 10.27 -3.67 -0.38
N GLY A 25 10.46 -4.54 -1.35
CA GLY A 25 11.07 -5.84 -1.13
C GLY A 25 10.18 -6.83 -0.38
N LEU A 26 8.87 -6.61 -0.41
CA LEU A 26 7.90 -7.49 0.24
C LEU A 26 7.41 -8.57 -0.71
N ALA A 27 6.90 -9.65 -0.12
CA ALA A 27 6.22 -10.68 -0.90
C ALA A 27 4.97 -10.09 -1.57
N ALA A 28 4.62 -10.61 -2.75
CA ALA A 28 3.44 -10.17 -3.48
C ALA A 28 2.19 -10.38 -2.64
N PRO A 29 1.18 -9.49 -2.76
CA PRO A 29 -0.10 -9.67 -2.07
C PRO A 29 -0.76 -10.98 -2.50
N THR A 30 -1.41 -11.64 -1.54
CA THR A 30 -2.15 -12.89 -1.82
C THR A 30 -3.61 -12.71 -1.46
N ALA A 31 -4.50 -13.15 -2.33
CA ALA A 31 -5.93 -13.11 -2.04
C ALA A 31 -6.28 -14.18 -1.00
N GLY A 32 -7.07 -13.82 -0.02
CA GLY A 32 -7.48 -14.77 1.00
C GLY A 32 -8.19 -14.13 2.17
N THR A 33 -8.39 -14.94 3.20
CA THR A 33 -8.97 -14.51 4.47
C THR A 33 -7.91 -14.69 5.55
N ALA A 34 -7.67 -13.62 6.31
CA ALA A 34 -6.75 -13.66 7.44
C ALA A 34 -7.53 -13.70 8.75
N GLU A 35 -7.04 -14.50 9.68
CA GLU A 35 -7.50 -14.46 11.06
C GLU A 35 -6.65 -13.44 11.80
N LEU A 36 -7.27 -12.34 12.21
CA LEU A 36 -6.68 -11.33 13.07
C LEU A 36 -7.05 -11.66 14.50
N TYR A 37 -6.50 -10.94 15.45
CA TYR A 37 -6.75 -11.27 16.87
C TYR A 37 -8.25 -11.25 17.22
N SER A 38 -8.97 -10.23 16.76
CA SER A 38 -10.38 -10.05 17.14
C SER A 38 -11.38 -10.46 16.06
N GLY A 39 -10.94 -11.08 14.96
CA GLY A 39 -11.85 -11.50 13.90
C GLY A 39 -11.14 -11.81 12.60
N LYS A 40 -11.95 -11.98 11.56
CA LYS A 40 -11.44 -12.30 10.22
C LYS A 40 -11.66 -11.15 9.26
N ALA A 41 -10.77 -11.03 8.29
CA ALA A 41 -10.91 -10.07 7.21
C ALA A 41 -10.43 -10.70 5.89
N SER A 42 -11.11 -10.40 4.81
CA SER A 42 -10.82 -10.95 3.49
C SER A 42 -10.42 -9.86 2.52
N GLY A 43 -9.49 -10.16 1.65
CA GLY A 43 -8.99 -9.24 0.64
C GLY A 43 -7.61 -9.67 0.16
N LEU A 44 -6.78 -8.71 -0.24
CA LEU A 44 -5.39 -8.95 -0.57
C LEU A 44 -4.55 -8.83 0.71
N LEU A 45 -3.83 -9.88 1.04
CA LEU A 45 -3.05 -9.97 2.27
C LEU A 45 -1.62 -9.50 2.00
N VAL A 46 -1.14 -8.55 2.80
CA VAL A 46 0.22 -8.01 2.71
C VAL A 46 0.90 -8.20 4.06
N ASN A 47 2.05 -8.87 4.05
CA ASN A 47 2.86 -9.06 5.25
C ASN A 47 3.89 -7.94 5.35
N LEU A 48 3.75 -7.11 6.38
CA LEU A 48 4.69 -6.02 6.64
C LEU A 48 5.80 -6.47 7.58
N PRO A 49 7.02 -5.90 7.44
CA PRO A 49 8.13 -6.26 8.31
C PRO A 49 7.79 -6.00 9.78
N GLY A 50 8.03 -7.00 10.62
CA GLY A 50 7.79 -6.90 12.06
C GLY A 50 6.33 -6.94 12.49
N TRP A 51 5.39 -7.05 11.56
CA TRP A 51 3.97 -7.14 11.89
C TRP A 51 3.56 -8.57 12.22
N ARG A 52 2.78 -8.70 13.29
CA ARG A 52 2.27 -10.00 13.75
C ARG A 52 1.20 -10.56 12.81
N TYR A 53 0.31 -9.69 12.31
CA TYR A 53 -0.78 -10.07 11.41
C TYR A 53 -0.64 -9.35 10.08
N PRO A 54 -1.13 -9.95 8.98
CA PRO A 54 -1.12 -9.25 7.70
C PRO A 54 -2.07 -8.06 7.69
N VAL A 55 -1.75 -7.09 6.86
CA VAL A 55 -2.67 -6.02 6.49
C VAL A 55 -3.58 -6.58 5.39
N VAL A 56 -4.87 -6.31 5.48
CA VAL A 56 -5.88 -6.82 4.55
C VAL A 56 -6.42 -5.67 3.72
N VAL A 57 -6.17 -5.71 2.41
CA VAL A 57 -6.57 -4.65 1.48
C VAL A 57 -7.79 -5.11 0.70
N ASP A 58 -8.93 -4.46 0.92
CA ASP A 58 -10.15 -4.69 0.15
C ASP A 58 -10.22 -3.64 -0.96
N VAL A 59 -9.80 -4.05 -2.17
CA VAL A 59 -9.71 -3.12 -3.30
C VAL A 59 -11.08 -2.68 -3.82
N GLN A 60 -12.10 -3.50 -3.62
CA GLN A 60 -13.46 -3.16 -4.07
C GLN A 60 -14.09 -2.11 -3.16
N ALA A 61 -13.94 -2.26 -1.86
CA ALA A 61 -14.47 -1.32 -0.88
C ALA A 61 -13.53 -0.13 -0.62
N ALA A 62 -12.32 -0.14 -1.16
CA ALA A 62 -11.27 0.85 -0.87
C ALA A 62 -11.02 0.97 0.63
N GLN A 63 -10.86 -0.16 1.30
CA GLN A 63 -10.63 -0.23 2.73
C GLN A 63 -9.38 -1.05 3.03
N VAL A 64 -8.67 -0.64 4.07
CA VAL A 64 -7.53 -1.38 4.60
C VAL A 64 -7.86 -1.73 6.04
N ARG A 65 -7.79 -3.02 6.36
CA ARG A 65 -8.06 -3.54 7.71
C ARG A 65 -6.80 -4.12 8.30
N TYR A 66 -6.56 -3.84 9.55
CA TYR A 66 -5.39 -4.36 10.25
C TYR A 66 -5.61 -4.39 11.74
N ASP A 67 -4.78 -5.14 12.45
CA ASP A 67 -4.78 -5.19 13.91
C ASP A 67 -3.32 -5.19 14.37
N ASN A 68 -2.84 -4.04 14.81
CA ASN A 68 -1.46 -3.90 15.28
C ASN A 68 -1.36 -3.58 16.76
N PHE A 69 -2.45 -3.68 17.50
CA PHE A 69 -2.50 -3.42 18.95
C PHE A 69 -1.79 -2.11 19.30
N ASP A 70 -2.26 -1.01 18.72
CA ASP A 70 -1.72 0.34 18.91
C ASP A 70 -0.19 0.43 18.70
N GLY A 71 0.34 -0.35 17.78
CA GLY A 71 1.76 -0.39 17.44
C GLY A 71 2.55 -1.49 18.12
N ALA A 72 1.96 -2.17 19.13
CA ALA A 72 2.68 -3.23 19.84
C ALA A 72 3.00 -4.44 18.96
N TRP A 73 2.13 -4.73 17.98
CA TRP A 73 2.27 -5.86 17.04
C TRP A 73 2.65 -5.45 15.64
N GLY A 74 2.97 -4.19 15.42
CA GLY A 74 3.36 -3.68 14.12
C GLY A 74 3.50 -2.17 14.10
N SER A 75 4.59 -1.69 13.51
CA SER A 75 4.88 -0.26 13.43
C SER A 75 3.97 0.42 12.41
N GLN A 76 3.32 1.51 12.79
CA GLN A 76 2.53 2.34 11.88
C GLN A 76 3.37 2.85 10.70
N THR A 77 4.67 3.09 10.93
CA THR A 77 5.58 3.54 9.88
C THR A 77 5.63 2.57 8.70
N GLU A 78 5.59 1.26 8.96
CA GLU A 78 5.62 0.27 7.89
C GLU A 78 4.34 0.32 7.04
N LEU A 79 3.19 0.53 7.65
CA LEU A 79 1.93 0.71 6.91
C LEU A 79 1.96 2.01 6.09
N ASP A 80 2.46 3.09 6.68
CA ASP A 80 2.55 4.38 5.99
C ASP A 80 3.48 4.27 4.77
N ARG A 81 4.56 3.50 4.88
CA ARG A 81 5.47 3.25 3.76
C ARG A 81 4.79 2.47 2.64
N LEU A 82 3.96 1.48 2.99
CA LEU A 82 3.19 0.74 2.00
C LEU A 82 2.22 1.66 1.25
N LEU A 83 1.49 2.51 1.99
CA LEU A 83 0.52 3.43 1.38
C LEU A 83 1.22 4.48 0.50
N GLN A 84 2.38 4.98 0.92
CA GLN A 84 3.20 5.88 0.11
C GLN A 84 3.68 5.18 -1.16
N ALA A 85 4.22 3.98 -1.04
CA ALA A 85 4.69 3.21 -2.19
C ALA A 85 3.55 2.93 -3.17
N TYR A 86 2.36 2.62 -2.66
CA TYR A 86 1.19 2.43 -3.51
C TYR A 86 0.85 3.71 -4.29
N ALA A 87 0.84 4.85 -3.62
CA ALA A 87 0.53 6.12 -4.28
C ALA A 87 1.54 6.44 -5.40
N ILE A 88 2.81 6.19 -5.15
CA ILE A 88 3.87 6.39 -6.14
C ILE A 88 3.67 5.47 -7.34
N GLU A 89 3.46 4.18 -7.10
CA GLU A 89 3.31 3.20 -8.16
C GLU A 89 2.02 3.40 -8.94
N LYS A 90 0.94 3.79 -8.28
CA LYS A 90 -0.32 4.13 -8.95
C LYS A 90 -0.14 5.34 -9.87
N ALA A 91 0.56 6.37 -9.40
CA ALA A 91 0.85 7.56 -10.22
C ALA A 91 1.69 7.19 -11.44
N ARG A 92 2.68 6.31 -11.28
CA ARG A 92 3.52 5.86 -12.39
C ARG A 92 2.72 5.08 -13.43
N ILE A 93 1.85 4.19 -12.99
CA ILE A 93 1.00 3.40 -13.88
C ILE A 93 0.06 4.32 -14.67
N GLU A 94 -0.59 5.26 -14.00
CA GLU A 94 -1.52 6.17 -14.66
C GLU A 94 -0.80 7.13 -15.61
N ALA A 95 0.38 7.61 -15.24
CA ALA A 95 1.18 8.46 -16.12
C ALA A 95 1.59 7.69 -17.39
N ARG A 96 2.01 6.43 -17.24
CA ARG A 96 2.40 5.60 -18.37
C ARG A 96 1.24 5.34 -19.32
N LYS A 97 0.04 5.06 -18.77
CA LYS A 97 -1.17 4.87 -19.56
C LYS A 97 -1.52 6.12 -20.37
N ALA A 98 -1.24 7.29 -19.85
CA ALA A 98 -1.49 8.57 -20.53
C ALA A 98 -0.35 8.97 -21.48
N GLY A 99 0.69 8.16 -21.60
CA GLY A 99 1.83 8.48 -22.46
C GLY A 99 2.82 9.45 -21.84
N HIS A 100 2.77 9.61 -20.52
CA HIS A 100 3.68 10.50 -19.78
C HIS A 100 4.79 9.70 -19.11
N SER A 101 5.85 10.38 -18.71
CA SER A 101 6.88 9.83 -17.85
C SER A 101 6.85 10.50 -16.49
N ILE A 102 7.49 9.87 -15.51
CA ILE A 102 7.52 10.39 -14.16
C ILE A 102 8.93 10.27 -13.59
N THR A 103 9.38 11.29 -12.88
CA THR A 103 10.62 11.24 -12.11
C THR A 103 10.32 11.36 -10.65
N GLU A 104 11.13 10.72 -9.83
CA GLU A 104 11.00 10.70 -8.38
C GLU A 104 12.21 11.37 -7.75
N GLN A 105 11.97 12.11 -6.69
CA GLN A 105 13.03 12.68 -5.87
C GLN A 105 12.68 12.45 -4.41
N SER A 106 13.55 11.70 -3.72
CA SER A 106 13.40 11.53 -2.26
C SER A 106 13.80 12.80 -1.55
N LEU A 107 12.99 13.23 -0.59
CA LEU A 107 13.23 14.44 0.19
C LEU A 107 13.73 14.06 1.58
N PRO A 108 14.42 14.98 2.28
CA PRO A 108 15.03 14.68 3.59
C PRO A 108 14.03 14.24 4.66
N ASP A 109 12.75 14.66 4.55
CA ASP A 109 11.70 14.31 5.52
C ASP A 109 11.06 12.94 5.26
N GLY A 110 11.57 12.18 4.29
CA GLY A 110 11.00 10.88 3.91
C GLY A 110 9.89 10.95 2.90
N SER A 111 9.45 12.12 2.50
CA SER A 111 8.48 12.27 1.41
C SER A 111 9.16 12.09 0.06
N VAL A 112 8.34 11.90 -0.98
CA VAL A 112 8.82 11.73 -2.35
C VAL A 112 8.13 12.75 -3.24
N LYS A 113 8.93 13.54 -3.94
CA LYS A 113 8.43 14.47 -4.94
C LYS A 113 8.31 13.75 -6.27
N LEU A 114 7.12 13.78 -6.86
CA LEU A 114 6.89 13.22 -8.19
C LEU A 114 6.72 14.36 -9.18
N THR A 115 7.43 14.25 -10.31
CA THR A 115 7.29 15.19 -11.41
C THR A 115 6.82 14.43 -12.62
N ILE A 116 5.65 14.83 -13.17
CA ILE A 116 5.10 14.22 -14.36
C ILE A 116 5.56 15.04 -15.57
N HIS A 117 6.22 14.36 -16.51
CA HIS A 117 6.62 14.95 -17.77
C HIS A 117 5.58 14.57 -18.81
N LEU A 118 4.82 15.54 -19.27
CA LEU A 118 3.77 15.31 -20.24
C LEU A 118 4.37 14.69 -21.50
N GLY A 119 3.76 13.62 -21.96
CA GLY A 119 4.21 12.87 -23.11
C GLY A 119 4.29 13.78 -24.29
N GLY A 120 5.45 13.70 -24.96
CA GLY A 120 5.71 14.55 -26.07
C GLY A 120 4.74 14.28 -27.17
N VAL A 121 3.97 15.28 -27.44
CA VAL A 121 3.42 15.39 -28.76
C VAL A 121 4.58 15.84 -29.61
N ALA A 122 4.95 14.99 -30.48
CA ALA A 122 5.99 15.36 -31.39
C ALA A 122 5.60 16.62 -32.15
#